data_8ef3fbd6df3fb0d1c30066900f5cf15d
#
_entry.id   8ef3fbd6df3fb0d1c30066900f5cf15d
#
_cell.length_a   1.000
_cell.length_b   1.000
_cell.length_c   1.000
_cell.angle_alpha   90.00
_cell.angle_beta   90.00
_cell.angle_gamma   90.00
#
_symmetry.space_group_name_H-M   'P 1'
#
loop_
_entity.id
_entity.type
_entity.pdbx_description
1 polymer ?
#
loop_
_entity_poly.entity_id
_entity_poly.type
_entity_poly.pdbx_seq_one_letter_code
_entity_poly.pdbx_strand_id
1 'polypeptide(L)'
;MGTENGAIMTSSYGSAVRRAAEALSAQGKDANQIAKIVCDQDPVGYNYGIGIVVDGQGRAWPTSETLLNHARIEIGNSLLGEYMSTASLSVPLKEAVLRWQRIPEEYWDRFSLLIPSDAGTGAVKTAVEMALQLFPDLQAIGVEELSWPAYKAIARMSRISCREFPIGEVMDGPDLLRVYQAGPMNTTGRVQSRETMEGRAAAVKGHPVLLDRAYSGFEYARVLDTRGYDAIMTMSYNDQIRPFIEHDVPFWVSVSPTKAFGTFALRPCGMLLAHMPGESRSEEVAALANTVTRARGSSFEHPVTRAFVSALVHDLEALELEHADILRRVASAEHTWKERSAGTTLAELFTDRYAGLFRNPRVGDEAQAAIYGAHLYPVFTPGRCRLNITGLPDDGDVAREHVAVFTRYCRG
;
A
#
# COMPACT_ATOMS: atom_id res chain seq x y z
N MET A 1 7.17 -24.39 39.99
CA MET A 1 6.91 -23.04 40.58
C MET A 1 7.26 -21.87 39.63
N GLY A 2 7.99 -22.09 38.54
CA GLY A 2 8.39 -21.00 37.64
C GLY A 2 7.36 -20.57 36.57
N THR A 3 6.42 -21.41 36.20
CA THR A 3 5.46 -21.15 35.09
C THR A 3 4.24 -20.33 35.49
N GLU A 4 3.74 -20.45 36.72
CA GLU A 4 2.59 -19.67 37.18
C GLU A 4 2.92 -18.20 37.46
N ASN A 5 4.10 -17.92 38.02
CA ASN A 5 4.52 -16.53 38.25
C ASN A 5 4.82 -15.77 36.95
N GLY A 6 5.32 -16.44 35.91
CA GLY A 6 5.51 -15.85 34.59
C GLY A 6 4.19 -15.47 33.91
N ALA A 7 3.18 -16.35 34.00
CA ALA A 7 1.85 -16.10 33.41
C ALA A 7 1.11 -14.94 34.13
N ILE A 8 1.24 -14.79 35.43
CA ILE A 8 0.63 -13.71 36.21
C ILE A 8 1.31 -12.36 35.90
N MET A 9 2.64 -12.33 35.76
CA MET A 9 3.38 -11.11 35.42
C MET A 9 3.08 -10.62 33.99
N THR A 10 3.02 -11.53 33.01
CA THR A 10 2.66 -11.19 31.62
C THR A 10 1.22 -10.67 31.51
N SER A 11 0.28 -11.21 32.28
CA SER A 11 -1.12 -10.75 32.35
C SER A 11 -1.24 -9.33 32.91
N SER A 12 -0.47 -8.99 33.96
CA SER A 12 -0.50 -7.65 34.58
C SER A 12 0.13 -6.58 33.68
N TYR A 13 1.24 -6.88 33.02
CA TYR A 13 1.91 -6.00 32.06
C TYR A 13 0.99 -5.71 30.86
N GLY A 14 0.49 -6.73 30.18
CA GLY A 14 -0.38 -6.56 29.03
C GLY A 14 -1.66 -5.78 29.34
N SER A 15 -2.23 -6.00 30.53
CA SER A 15 -3.37 -5.21 31.00
C SER A 15 -3.03 -3.74 31.25
N ALA A 16 -1.83 -3.44 31.72
CA ALA A 16 -1.35 -2.06 31.89
C ALA A 16 -1.15 -1.38 30.54
N VAL A 17 -0.53 -2.05 29.57
CA VAL A 17 -0.34 -1.53 28.20
C VAL A 17 -1.69 -1.32 27.52
N ARG A 18 -2.65 -2.25 27.67
CA ARG A 18 -4.01 -2.07 27.14
C ARG A 18 -4.66 -0.80 27.69
N ARG A 19 -4.61 -0.56 29.01
CA ARG A 19 -5.16 0.68 29.60
C ARG A 19 -4.46 1.94 29.07
N ALA A 20 -3.14 1.90 28.85
CA ALA A 20 -2.41 2.98 28.22
C ALA A 20 -2.88 3.24 26.77
N ALA A 21 -3.10 2.19 25.99
CA ALA A 21 -3.67 2.27 24.64
C ALA A 21 -5.09 2.87 24.63
N GLU A 22 -5.95 2.47 25.57
CA GLU A 22 -7.30 3.03 25.74
C GLU A 22 -7.23 4.53 26.09
N ALA A 23 -6.31 4.95 26.97
CA ALA A 23 -6.10 6.36 27.30
C ALA A 23 -5.62 7.17 26.09
N LEU A 24 -4.72 6.64 25.26
CA LEU A 24 -4.27 7.28 24.02
C LEU A 24 -5.42 7.42 23.01
N SER A 25 -6.28 6.40 22.90
CA SER A 25 -7.48 6.48 22.06
C SER A 25 -8.44 7.58 22.50
N ALA A 26 -8.66 7.71 23.81
CA ALA A 26 -9.46 8.79 24.39
C ALA A 26 -8.87 10.19 24.11
N GLN A 27 -7.55 10.29 23.89
CA GLN A 27 -6.86 11.50 23.47
C GLN A 27 -6.93 11.76 21.96
N GLY A 28 -7.65 10.94 21.20
CA GLY A 28 -7.83 11.08 19.75
C GLY A 28 -6.69 10.53 18.90
N LYS A 29 -5.80 9.70 19.46
CA LYS A 29 -4.78 8.99 18.67
C LYS A 29 -5.44 7.88 17.85
N ASP A 30 -5.02 7.75 16.59
CA ASP A 30 -5.45 6.63 15.75
C ASP A 30 -4.74 5.31 16.13
N ALA A 31 -5.29 4.19 15.66
CA ALA A 31 -4.80 2.86 16.02
C ALA A 31 -3.33 2.61 15.62
N ASN A 32 -2.84 3.20 14.51
CA ASN A 32 -1.44 3.07 14.12
C ASN A 32 -0.52 3.87 15.05
N GLN A 33 -0.92 5.09 15.43
CA GLN A 33 -0.19 5.91 16.39
C GLN A 33 -0.11 5.23 17.74
N ILE A 34 -1.22 4.63 18.21
CA ILE A 34 -1.29 3.90 19.47
C ILE A 34 -0.31 2.72 19.44
N ALA A 35 -0.39 1.84 18.43
CA ALA A 35 0.48 0.69 18.31
C ALA A 35 1.97 1.09 18.32
N LYS A 36 2.32 2.18 17.62
CA LYS A 36 3.67 2.72 17.63
C LYS A 36 4.11 3.20 19.00
N ILE A 37 3.30 4.06 19.65
CA ILE A 37 3.64 4.65 20.95
C ILE A 37 3.84 3.57 22.02
N VAL A 38 2.94 2.60 22.10
CA VAL A 38 3.07 1.53 23.12
C VAL A 38 4.25 0.59 22.84
N CYS A 39 4.55 0.33 21.56
CA CYS A 39 5.73 -0.45 21.18
C CYS A 39 7.03 0.28 21.48
N ASP A 40 7.13 1.57 21.17
CA ASP A 40 8.33 2.39 21.41
C ASP A 40 8.68 2.51 22.92
N GLN A 41 7.73 2.27 23.81
CA GLN A 41 7.94 2.25 25.27
C GLN A 41 8.43 0.90 25.80
N ASP A 42 8.45 -0.13 24.96
CA ASP A 42 8.87 -1.48 25.33
C ASP A 42 10.21 -1.84 24.65
N PRO A 43 11.33 -1.90 25.42
CA PRO A 43 12.65 -2.16 24.85
C PRO A 43 12.82 -3.57 24.26
N VAL A 44 11.91 -4.49 24.59
CA VAL A 44 11.88 -5.88 24.04
C VAL A 44 10.69 -6.11 23.11
N GLY A 45 9.99 -5.03 22.75
CA GLY A 45 8.76 -5.08 21.96
C GLY A 45 9.00 -5.36 20.47
N TYR A 46 8.11 -6.16 19.88
CA TYR A 46 8.10 -6.47 18.44
C TYR A 46 6.96 -5.73 17.75
N ASN A 47 7.30 -4.84 16.81
CA ASN A 47 6.33 -4.02 16.11
C ASN A 47 5.70 -4.75 14.92
N TYR A 48 4.54 -5.34 15.12
CA TYR A 48 3.71 -5.93 14.08
C TYR A 48 2.70 -4.94 13.47
N GLY A 49 2.65 -3.71 13.98
CA GLY A 49 1.74 -2.66 13.49
C GLY A 49 2.31 -1.80 12.37
N ILE A 50 3.62 -1.85 12.14
CA ILE A 50 4.30 -0.99 11.18
C ILE A 50 3.81 -1.21 9.74
N GLY A 51 3.61 -0.11 9.00
CA GLY A 51 3.06 -0.14 7.63
C GLY A 51 4.09 -0.32 6.53
N ILE A 52 5.27 -0.89 6.83
CA ILE A 52 6.41 -1.01 5.91
C ILE A 52 6.99 -2.43 5.96
N VAL A 53 7.77 -2.79 4.95
CA VAL A 53 8.57 -4.03 5.00
C VAL A 53 9.66 -3.87 6.05
N VAL A 54 9.85 -4.89 6.86
CA VAL A 54 10.95 -4.96 7.84
C VAL A 54 11.78 -6.22 7.62
N ASP A 55 13.05 -6.12 8.00
CA ASP A 55 13.95 -7.26 8.01
C ASP A 55 13.65 -8.21 9.21
N GLY A 56 14.33 -9.35 9.26
CA GLY A 56 14.14 -10.33 10.33
C GLY A 56 14.61 -9.89 11.72
N GLN A 57 15.15 -8.67 11.83
CA GLN A 57 15.53 -8.04 13.10
C GLN A 57 14.57 -6.92 13.50
N GLY A 58 13.43 -6.76 12.75
CA GLY A 58 12.42 -5.75 13.01
C GLY A 58 12.80 -4.34 12.57
N ARG A 59 13.90 -4.15 11.83
CA ARG A 59 14.32 -2.85 11.31
C ARG A 59 13.61 -2.59 9.97
N ALA A 60 13.36 -1.33 9.68
CA ALA A 60 12.85 -0.94 8.36
C ALA A 60 13.76 -1.48 7.25
N TRP A 61 13.16 -2.04 6.19
CA TRP A 61 13.89 -2.43 4.99
C TRP A 61 14.67 -1.23 4.45
N PRO A 62 15.93 -1.40 4.03
CA PRO A 62 16.73 -0.29 3.55
C PRO A 62 16.10 0.36 2.31
N THR A 63 16.28 1.66 2.20
CA THR A 63 15.90 2.41 0.98
C THR A 63 16.78 1.95 -0.18
N SER A 64 16.18 1.88 -1.38
CA SER A 64 16.86 1.60 -2.64
C SER A 64 18.20 2.33 -2.74
N GLU A 65 19.30 1.59 -2.88
CA GLU A 65 20.63 2.17 -3.04
C GLU A 65 20.76 2.82 -4.43
N THR A 66 20.11 2.25 -5.43
CA THR A 66 20.04 2.84 -6.78
C THR A 66 19.41 4.24 -6.70
N LEU A 67 18.27 4.37 -6.03
CA LEU A 67 17.64 5.68 -5.85
C LEU A 67 18.50 6.63 -5.01
N LEU A 68 19.16 6.15 -3.96
CA LEU A 68 20.04 6.99 -3.12
C LEU A 68 21.23 7.51 -3.93
N ASN A 69 21.80 6.73 -4.84
CA ASN A 69 22.89 7.16 -5.70
C ASN A 69 22.45 8.27 -6.66
N HIS A 70 21.31 8.10 -7.34
CA HIS A 70 20.72 9.16 -8.16
C HIS A 70 20.41 10.43 -7.33
N ALA A 71 19.89 10.27 -6.10
CA ALA A 71 19.60 11.42 -5.23
C ALA A 71 20.87 12.19 -4.84
N ARG A 72 21.98 11.50 -4.55
CA ARG A 72 23.28 12.15 -4.27
C ARG A 72 23.77 12.96 -5.47
N ILE A 73 23.63 12.41 -6.69
CA ILE A 73 24.01 13.09 -7.94
C ILE A 73 23.13 14.32 -8.16
N GLU A 74 21.82 14.18 -8.11
CA GLU A 74 20.87 15.27 -8.35
C GLU A 74 21.01 16.41 -7.33
N ILE A 75 21.21 16.09 -6.05
CA ILE A 75 21.43 17.09 -5.00
C ILE A 75 22.79 17.77 -5.20
N GLY A 76 23.84 17.02 -5.58
CA GLY A 76 25.17 17.58 -5.80
C GLY A 76 25.26 18.46 -7.03
N ASN A 77 24.50 18.17 -8.07
CA ASN A 77 24.51 18.90 -9.35
C ASN A 77 23.36 19.90 -9.47
N SER A 78 22.44 19.94 -8.50
CA SER A 78 21.21 20.72 -8.65
C SER A 78 21.48 22.21 -8.58
N LEU A 79 20.89 22.94 -9.52
CA LEU A 79 20.77 24.38 -9.49
C LEU A 79 19.65 24.77 -8.53
N LEU A 80 19.87 24.57 -7.23
CA LEU A 80 18.84 24.75 -6.18
C LEU A 80 18.22 26.15 -6.12
N GLY A 81 18.78 27.11 -6.86
CA GLY A 81 18.25 28.46 -7.02
C GLY A 81 17.31 28.66 -8.21
N GLU A 82 17.11 27.63 -9.05
CA GLU A 82 16.28 27.73 -10.24
C GLU A 82 14.98 26.95 -10.11
N TYR A 83 13.91 27.50 -10.70
CA TYR A 83 12.65 26.76 -10.89
C TYR A 83 12.82 25.66 -11.92
N MET A 84 12.39 24.46 -11.58
CA MET A 84 12.34 23.34 -12.50
C MET A 84 10.89 23.05 -12.88
N SER A 85 10.66 22.74 -14.15
CA SER A 85 9.31 22.50 -14.67
C SER A 85 8.97 21.02 -14.64
N THR A 86 7.83 20.65 -14.05
CA THR A 86 7.29 19.28 -14.10
C THR A 86 7.03 18.80 -15.52
N ALA A 87 6.79 19.70 -16.46
CA ALA A 87 6.56 19.35 -17.86
C ALA A 87 7.74 18.62 -18.49
N SER A 88 8.97 18.93 -18.11
CA SER A 88 10.17 18.27 -18.64
C SER A 88 10.35 16.84 -18.19
N LEU A 89 9.72 16.45 -17.07
CA LEU A 89 9.79 15.11 -16.51
C LEU A 89 8.56 14.24 -16.84
N SER A 90 7.46 14.85 -17.26
CA SER A 90 6.17 14.14 -17.37
C SER A 90 6.19 13.01 -18.41
N VAL A 91 6.81 13.21 -19.56
CA VAL A 91 6.87 12.18 -20.63
C VAL A 91 7.82 11.04 -20.25
N PRO A 92 9.11 11.27 -19.94
CA PRO A 92 10.02 10.20 -19.52
C PRO A 92 9.51 9.43 -18.31
N LEU A 93 8.91 10.12 -17.33
CA LEU A 93 8.38 9.50 -16.14
C LEU A 93 7.16 8.62 -16.48
N LYS A 94 6.25 9.10 -17.33
CA LYS A 94 5.09 8.31 -17.78
C LYS A 94 5.54 7.00 -18.43
N GLU A 95 6.44 7.07 -19.41
CA GLU A 95 6.92 5.90 -20.13
C GLU A 95 7.65 4.90 -19.21
N ALA A 96 8.52 5.40 -18.32
CA ALA A 96 9.25 4.57 -17.38
C ALA A 96 8.31 3.85 -16.41
N VAL A 97 7.26 4.52 -15.92
CA VAL A 97 6.27 3.90 -15.03
C VAL A 97 5.37 2.91 -15.77
N LEU A 98 4.93 3.22 -16.99
CA LEU A 98 4.17 2.28 -17.82
C LEU A 98 4.96 0.99 -18.06
N ARG A 99 6.26 1.12 -18.37
CA ARG A 99 7.19 -0.02 -18.53
C ARG A 99 7.34 -0.81 -17.23
N TRP A 100 7.59 -0.12 -16.12
CA TRP A 100 7.68 -0.78 -14.80
C TRP A 100 6.41 -1.55 -14.44
N GLN A 101 5.22 -0.98 -14.73
CA GLN A 101 3.93 -1.63 -14.48
C GLN A 101 3.54 -2.66 -15.55
N ARG A 102 4.42 -2.95 -16.51
CA ARG A 102 4.21 -3.91 -17.63
C ARG A 102 2.96 -3.60 -18.47
N ILE A 103 2.58 -2.33 -18.56
CA ILE A 103 1.53 -1.89 -19.48
C ILE A 103 2.12 -1.95 -20.91
N PRO A 104 1.51 -2.73 -21.84
CA PRO A 104 2.03 -2.85 -23.21
C PRO A 104 2.08 -1.51 -23.95
N GLU A 105 3.09 -1.35 -24.81
CA GLU A 105 3.34 -0.07 -25.54
C GLU A 105 2.14 0.34 -26.40
N GLU A 106 1.38 -0.61 -26.93
CA GLU A 106 0.16 -0.37 -27.72
C GLU A 106 -0.92 0.39 -26.96
N TYR A 107 -0.85 0.44 -25.61
CA TYR A 107 -1.79 1.19 -24.78
C TYR A 107 -1.24 2.52 -24.27
N TRP A 108 0.04 2.82 -24.46
CA TRP A 108 0.67 4.00 -23.84
C TRP A 108 0.04 5.33 -24.26
N ASP A 109 -0.42 5.44 -25.49
CA ASP A 109 -1.11 6.62 -25.98
C ASP A 109 -2.47 6.86 -25.32
N ARG A 110 -3.04 5.83 -24.70
CA ARG A 110 -4.29 5.94 -23.93
C ARG A 110 -4.07 6.57 -22.55
N PHE A 111 -2.84 6.63 -22.07
CA PHE A 111 -2.48 7.26 -20.79
C PHE A 111 -2.01 8.69 -21.05
N SER A 112 -2.91 9.65 -20.84
CA SER A 112 -2.66 11.05 -21.15
C SER A 112 -1.73 11.76 -20.17
N LEU A 113 -1.55 11.22 -18.95
CA LEU A 113 -0.89 11.96 -17.89
C LEU A 113 -0.24 11.07 -16.84
N LEU A 114 0.93 11.52 -16.37
CA LEU A 114 1.51 11.13 -15.07
C LEU A 114 1.80 12.41 -14.28
N ILE A 115 1.26 12.50 -13.04
CA ILE A 115 1.47 13.63 -12.15
C ILE A 115 2.39 13.21 -11.00
N PRO A 116 3.55 13.83 -10.80
CA PRO A 116 4.35 13.66 -9.60
C PRO A 116 3.60 14.23 -8.38
N SER A 117 3.64 13.53 -7.25
CA SER A 117 2.94 13.92 -6.03
C SER A 117 3.71 13.45 -4.78
N ASP A 118 3.21 13.84 -3.59
CA ASP A 118 3.78 13.43 -2.31
C ASP A 118 3.44 11.97 -1.99
N ALA A 119 4.23 11.03 -2.46
CA ALA A 119 4.06 9.60 -2.29
C ALA A 119 2.66 9.10 -2.76
N GLY A 120 2.31 7.84 -2.47
CA GLY A 120 1.04 7.25 -2.88
C GLY A 120 -0.19 7.98 -2.33
N THR A 121 -0.14 8.48 -1.10
CA THR A 121 -1.23 9.28 -0.52
C THR A 121 -1.52 10.53 -1.32
N GLY A 122 -0.48 11.23 -1.76
CA GLY A 122 -0.60 12.41 -2.62
C GLY A 122 -1.19 12.04 -3.99
N ALA A 123 -0.79 10.90 -4.59
CA ALA A 123 -1.35 10.42 -5.83
C ALA A 123 -2.85 10.10 -5.72
N VAL A 124 -3.26 9.37 -4.67
CA VAL A 124 -4.68 9.09 -4.39
C VAL A 124 -5.47 10.38 -4.21
N LYS A 125 -4.95 11.32 -3.39
CA LYS A 125 -5.62 12.61 -3.18
C LYS A 125 -5.76 13.39 -4.48
N THR A 126 -4.73 13.42 -5.33
CA THR A 126 -4.77 14.08 -6.64
C THR A 126 -5.82 13.46 -7.54
N ALA A 127 -5.90 12.12 -7.59
CA ALA A 127 -6.92 11.43 -8.37
C ALA A 127 -8.34 11.84 -7.94
N VAL A 128 -8.59 11.90 -6.63
CA VAL A 128 -9.88 12.36 -6.08
C VAL A 128 -10.18 13.80 -6.49
N GLU A 129 -9.22 14.72 -6.37
CA GLU A 129 -9.38 16.12 -6.76
C GLU A 129 -9.68 16.27 -8.27
N MET A 130 -8.96 15.53 -9.10
CA MET A 130 -9.19 15.53 -10.55
C MET A 130 -10.53 14.91 -10.92
N ALA A 131 -10.90 13.80 -10.29
CA ALA A 131 -12.18 13.15 -10.53
C ALA A 131 -13.36 14.09 -10.24
N LEU A 132 -13.31 14.83 -9.13
CA LEU A 132 -14.34 15.80 -8.76
C LEU A 132 -14.47 16.96 -9.76
N GLN A 133 -13.41 17.33 -10.47
CA GLN A 133 -13.46 18.35 -11.51
C GLN A 133 -14.00 17.80 -12.84
N LEU A 134 -13.59 16.58 -13.22
CA LEU A 134 -13.95 15.96 -14.48
C LEU A 134 -15.33 15.28 -14.46
N PHE A 135 -15.83 14.94 -13.28
CA PHE A 135 -17.10 14.27 -13.06
C PHE A 135 -17.88 15.01 -11.96
N PRO A 136 -18.57 16.12 -12.32
CA PRO A 136 -19.18 17.02 -11.34
C PRO A 136 -20.30 16.40 -10.51
N ASP A 137 -20.87 15.28 -10.96
CA ASP A 137 -21.92 14.54 -10.24
C ASP A 137 -21.36 13.67 -9.09
N LEU A 138 -20.04 13.55 -8.96
CA LEU A 138 -19.42 12.77 -7.88
C LEU A 138 -19.67 13.42 -6.52
N GLN A 139 -20.20 12.63 -5.58
CA GLN A 139 -20.47 13.05 -4.20
C GLN A 139 -19.80 12.15 -3.16
N ALA A 140 -19.24 11.02 -3.59
CA ALA A 140 -18.63 10.07 -2.70
C ALA A 140 -17.45 9.33 -3.34
N ILE A 141 -16.54 8.83 -2.50
CA ILE A 141 -15.69 7.71 -2.86
C ILE A 141 -16.32 6.42 -2.35
N GLY A 142 -16.32 5.38 -3.19
CA GLY A 142 -16.66 4.01 -2.80
C GLY A 142 -15.38 3.24 -2.52
N VAL A 143 -15.33 2.54 -1.38
CA VAL A 143 -14.19 1.71 -0.97
C VAL A 143 -14.68 0.37 -0.46
N GLU A 144 -13.86 -0.65 -0.52
CA GLU A 144 -14.17 -1.92 0.17
C GLU A 144 -14.03 -1.75 1.69
N GLU A 145 -14.84 -2.47 2.44
CA GLU A 145 -14.71 -2.54 3.91
C GLU A 145 -13.31 -3.06 4.30
N LEU A 146 -12.84 -2.67 5.48
CA LEU A 146 -11.50 -2.99 5.97
C LEU A 146 -10.35 -2.53 5.06
N SER A 147 -10.61 -1.61 4.13
CA SER A 147 -9.57 -1.02 3.29
C SER A 147 -8.75 0.04 4.04
N TRP A 148 -7.81 0.66 3.36
CA TRP A 148 -6.91 1.65 3.95
C TRP A 148 -7.66 2.85 4.54
N PRO A 149 -7.51 3.12 5.87
CA PRO A 149 -8.33 4.13 6.54
C PRO A 149 -8.16 5.57 6.03
N ALA A 150 -7.06 5.86 5.34
CA ALA A 150 -6.81 7.20 4.83
C ALA A 150 -7.78 7.62 3.72
N TYR A 151 -8.45 6.70 3.04
CA TYR A 151 -9.52 7.06 2.09
C TYR A 151 -10.63 7.88 2.76
N LYS A 152 -11.03 7.52 3.98
CA LYS A 152 -12.01 8.27 4.77
C LYS A 152 -11.52 9.71 5.09
N ALA A 153 -10.24 9.84 5.40
CA ALA A 153 -9.64 11.15 5.66
C ALA A 153 -9.58 12.00 4.38
N ILE A 154 -9.19 11.41 3.25
CA ILE A 154 -9.14 12.07 1.94
C ILE A 154 -10.55 12.53 1.54
N ALA A 155 -11.57 11.67 1.64
CA ALA A 155 -12.96 12.02 1.34
C ALA A 155 -13.43 13.21 2.19
N ARG A 156 -13.21 13.14 3.51
CA ARG A 156 -13.56 14.23 4.43
C ARG A 156 -12.89 15.56 4.06
N MET A 157 -11.60 15.53 3.74
CA MET A 157 -10.86 16.75 3.34
C MET A 157 -11.30 17.27 1.98
N SER A 158 -11.82 16.40 1.10
CA SER A 158 -12.42 16.77 -0.19
C SER A 158 -13.89 17.15 -0.07
N ARG A 159 -14.47 17.16 1.14
CA ARG A 159 -15.87 17.50 1.43
C ARG A 159 -16.89 16.58 0.74
N ILE A 160 -16.53 15.32 0.51
CA ILE A 160 -17.41 14.27 -0.01
C ILE A 160 -17.53 13.13 0.99
N SER A 161 -18.52 12.26 0.80
CA SER A 161 -18.69 11.08 1.65
C SER A 161 -17.73 9.94 1.27
N CYS A 162 -17.54 9.00 2.21
CA CYS A 162 -16.87 7.74 1.94
C CYS A 162 -17.87 6.62 2.24
N ARG A 163 -18.22 5.82 1.23
CA ARG A 163 -19.15 4.68 1.36
C ARG A 163 -18.36 3.38 1.33
N GLU A 164 -18.64 2.50 2.30
CA GLU A 164 -18.00 1.19 2.39
C GLU A 164 -18.91 0.12 1.79
N PHE A 165 -18.33 -0.79 1.04
CA PHE A 165 -18.99 -1.92 0.38
C PHE A 165 -18.33 -3.23 0.80
N PRO A 166 -19.06 -4.35 0.85
CA PRO A 166 -18.48 -5.66 1.15
C PRO A 166 -17.33 -6.00 0.20
N ILE A 167 -16.32 -6.69 0.73
CA ILE A 167 -15.13 -7.06 -0.04
C ILE A 167 -15.51 -7.99 -1.20
N GLY A 168 -15.10 -7.63 -2.40
CA GLY A 168 -15.34 -8.40 -3.63
C GLY A 168 -16.62 -8.03 -4.36
N GLU A 169 -17.50 -7.22 -3.77
CA GLU A 169 -18.73 -6.79 -4.42
C GLU A 169 -18.48 -5.62 -5.40
N VAL A 170 -19.41 -5.45 -6.32
CA VAL A 170 -19.47 -4.29 -7.21
C VAL A 170 -20.01 -3.10 -6.43
N MET A 171 -19.30 -1.99 -6.47
CA MET A 171 -19.75 -0.74 -5.85
C MET A 171 -20.73 -0.04 -6.76
N ASP A 172 -22.01 -0.08 -6.42
CA ASP A 172 -23.08 0.53 -7.22
C ASP A 172 -23.34 1.98 -6.82
N GLY A 173 -23.71 2.80 -7.81
CA GLY A 173 -24.05 4.21 -7.65
C GLY A 173 -23.39 5.10 -8.71
N PRO A 174 -24.16 6.02 -9.35
CA PRO A 174 -23.65 6.90 -10.41
C PRO A 174 -22.74 8.02 -9.87
N ASP A 175 -22.88 8.36 -8.59
CA ASP A 175 -22.20 9.46 -7.90
C ASP A 175 -20.90 9.03 -7.19
N LEU A 176 -20.34 7.84 -7.54
CA LEU A 176 -19.17 7.26 -6.89
C LEU A 176 -17.91 7.35 -7.74
N LEU A 177 -16.82 7.84 -7.16
CA LEU A 177 -15.48 7.44 -7.56
C LEU A 177 -15.15 6.11 -6.84
N ARG A 178 -15.03 5.04 -7.59
CA ARG A 178 -14.73 3.71 -7.04
C ARG A 178 -13.25 3.54 -6.84
N VAL A 179 -12.83 3.20 -5.62
CA VAL A 179 -11.43 3.00 -5.29
C VAL A 179 -11.18 1.52 -5.01
N TYR A 180 -10.45 0.86 -5.89
CA TYR A 180 -10.00 -0.52 -5.71
C TYR A 180 -8.52 -0.58 -5.41
N GLN A 181 -8.13 -1.32 -4.38
CA GLN A 181 -6.73 -1.64 -4.13
C GLN A 181 -6.33 -2.75 -5.12
N ALA A 182 -5.62 -2.36 -6.17
CA ALA A 182 -5.19 -3.21 -7.26
C ALA A 182 -3.89 -3.94 -6.89
N GLY A 183 -4.02 -4.96 -6.08
CA GLY A 183 -2.99 -5.74 -5.40
C GLY A 183 -3.49 -6.19 -4.04
N PRO A 184 -2.61 -6.62 -3.11
CA PRO A 184 -3.01 -7.01 -1.77
C PRO A 184 -3.58 -5.83 -0.98
N MET A 185 -4.77 -6.01 -0.43
CA MET A 185 -5.45 -4.96 0.32
C MET A 185 -4.72 -4.62 1.63
N ASN A 186 -4.48 -3.37 1.89
CA ASN A 186 -4.28 -2.84 3.23
C ASN A 186 -5.70 -2.57 3.80
N THR A 187 -6.17 -3.30 4.79
CA THR A 187 -5.51 -3.93 5.94
C THR A 187 -5.48 -5.46 5.92
N THR A 188 -6.17 -6.12 5.00
CA THR A 188 -6.49 -7.55 5.10
C THR A 188 -5.45 -8.45 4.42
N GLY A 189 -4.73 -7.95 3.44
CA GLY A 189 -3.91 -8.75 2.53
C GLY A 189 -4.73 -9.50 1.46
N ARG A 190 -6.05 -9.32 1.41
CA ARG A 190 -6.88 -9.99 0.42
C ARG A 190 -6.53 -9.52 -0.99
N VAL A 191 -6.44 -10.48 -1.92
CA VAL A 191 -6.19 -10.23 -3.35
C VAL A 191 -7.46 -10.51 -4.12
N GLN A 192 -7.79 -9.63 -5.05
CA GLN A 192 -8.90 -9.83 -5.96
C GLN A 192 -8.43 -10.63 -7.19
N SER A 193 -9.24 -11.60 -7.61
CA SER A 193 -8.95 -12.37 -8.82
C SER A 193 -9.17 -11.53 -10.08
N ARG A 194 -8.56 -11.95 -11.19
CA ARG A 194 -8.81 -11.37 -12.50
C ARG A 194 -10.31 -11.33 -12.83
N GLU A 195 -11.02 -12.43 -12.61
CA GLU A 195 -12.46 -12.54 -12.85
C GLU A 195 -13.25 -11.47 -12.06
N THR A 196 -12.87 -11.25 -10.79
CA THR A 196 -13.49 -10.18 -9.97
C THR A 196 -13.22 -8.81 -10.57
N MET A 197 -11.99 -8.53 -11.03
CA MET A 197 -11.63 -7.24 -11.63
C MET A 197 -12.29 -7.03 -13.00
N GLU A 198 -12.44 -8.09 -13.80
CA GLU A 198 -13.22 -8.07 -15.05
C GLU A 198 -14.70 -7.76 -14.81
N GLY A 199 -15.33 -8.43 -13.84
CA GLY A 199 -16.70 -8.16 -13.45
C GLY A 199 -16.92 -6.71 -12.99
N ARG A 200 -15.96 -6.15 -12.22
CA ARG A 200 -15.97 -4.75 -11.80
C ARG A 200 -15.83 -3.80 -12.98
N ALA A 201 -14.86 -4.05 -13.88
CA ALA A 201 -14.65 -3.20 -15.05
C ALA A 201 -15.89 -3.18 -15.97
N ALA A 202 -16.51 -4.33 -16.20
CA ALA A 202 -17.73 -4.43 -16.98
C ALA A 202 -18.90 -3.66 -16.35
N ALA A 203 -19.05 -3.72 -15.02
CA ALA A 203 -20.15 -3.09 -14.29
C ALA A 203 -20.02 -1.56 -14.20
N VAL A 204 -18.79 -1.01 -14.25
CA VAL A 204 -18.54 0.42 -14.03
C VAL A 204 -18.31 1.21 -15.32
N LYS A 205 -18.67 0.66 -16.47
CA LYS A 205 -18.47 1.30 -17.77
C LYS A 205 -19.02 2.75 -17.78
N GLY A 206 -18.15 3.69 -18.18
CA GLY A 206 -18.48 5.12 -18.23
C GLY A 206 -18.37 5.87 -16.88
N HIS A 207 -18.13 5.17 -15.79
CA HIS A 207 -17.94 5.78 -14.46
C HIS A 207 -16.47 5.72 -14.02
N PRO A 208 -15.97 6.74 -13.30
CA PRO A 208 -14.56 6.82 -12.94
C PRO A 208 -14.16 5.82 -11.86
N VAL A 209 -12.93 5.31 -12.02
CA VAL A 209 -12.29 4.37 -11.09
C VAL A 209 -10.90 4.86 -10.69
N LEU A 210 -10.49 4.60 -9.45
CA LEU A 210 -9.12 4.74 -8.99
C LEU A 210 -8.58 3.35 -8.60
N LEU A 211 -7.52 2.93 -9.27
CA LEU A 211 -6.75 1.73 -8.96
C LEU A 211 -5.56 2.11 -8.09
N ASP A 212 -5.57 1.75 -6.80
CA ASP A 212 -4.46 2.01 -5.89
C ASP A 212 -3.45 0.86 -5.97
N ARG A 213 -2.27 1.16 -6.53
CA ARG A 213 -1.17 0.23 -6.81
C ARG A 213 0.00 0.41 -5.82
N ALA A 214 -0.30 0.64 -4.55
CA ALA A 214 0.73 0.78 -3.52
C ALA A 214 1.57 -0.50 -3.31
N TYR A 215 1.08 -1.67 -3.75
CA TYR A 215 1.68 -2.99 -3.55
C TYR A 215 1.82 -3.76 -4.87
N SER A 216 2.33 -3.12 -5.93
CA SER A 216 2.51 -3.75 -7.25
C SER A 216 3.37 -5.01 -7.16
N GLY A 217 2.87 -6.15 -7.64
CA GLY A 217 3.60 -7.43 -7.68
C GLY A 217 3.60 -8.24 -6.37
N PHE A 218 3.20 -7.65 -5.24
CA PHE A 218 3.18 -8.34 -3.95
C PHE A 218 2.21 -9.51 -3.91
N GLU A 219 1.16 -9.50 -4.73
CA GLU A 219 0.20 -10.59 -4.87
C GLU A 219 0.83 -11.87 -5.39
N TYR A 220 1.95 -11.76 -6.11
CA TYR A 220 2.68 -12.88 -6.71
C TYR A 220 4.06 -13.11 -6.10
N ALA A 221 4.38 -12.50 -4.97
CA ALA A 221 5.67 -12.67 -4.29
C ALA A 221 6.08 -14.15 -4.09
N ARG A 222 5.11 -15.01 -3.77
CA ARG A 222 5.34 -16.47 -3.53
C ARG A 222 5.92 -17.22 -4.70
N VAL A 223 5.66 -16.77 -5.92
CA VAL A 223 6.08 -17.46 -7.15
C VAL A 223 7.23 -16.74 -7.86
N LEU A 224 7.81 -15.71 -7.22
CA LEU A 224 8.91 -14.93 -7.79
C LEU A 224 10.10 -15.80 -8.21
N ASP A 225 10.57 -16.70 -7.33
CA ASP A 225 11.75 -17.51 -7.60
C ASP A 225 11.53 -18.58 -8.67
N THR A 226 10.26 -18.93 -8.95
CA THR A 226 9.91 -19.92 -9.97
C THR A 226 9.51 -19.29 -11.30
N ARG A 227 8.99 -18.05 -11.31
CA ARG A 227 8.47 -17.37 -12.50
C ARG A 227 9.35 -16.23 -12.98
N GLY A 228 10.14 -15.64 -12.10
CA GLY A 228 10.91 -14.44 -12.35
C GLY A 228 10.11 -13.15 -12.20
N TYR A 229 10.83 -12.04 -12.02
CA TYR A 229 10.24 -10.73 -11.73
C TYR A 229 9.35 -10.22 -12.87
N ASP A 230 9.81 -10.33 -14.12
CA ASP A 230 9.04 -9.88 -15.28
C ASP A 230 7.69 -10.59 -15.39
N ALA A 231 7.68 -11.90 -15.20
CA ALA A 231 6.46 -12.69 -15.28
C ALA A 231 5.45 -12.31 -14.18
N ILE A 232 5.89 -12.10 -12.94
CA ILE A 232 4.98 -11.72 -11.85
C ILE A 232 4.41 -10.31 -12.03
N MET A 233 5.19 -9.36 -12.54
CA MET A 233 4.71 -8.01 -12.84
C MET A 233 3.73 -8.02 -14.01
N THR A 234 3.97 -8.85 -15.03
CA THR A 234 3.04 -9.07 -16.14
C THR A 234 1.72 -9.72 -15.67
N MET A 235 1.79 -10.73 -14.81
CA MET A 235 0.60 -11.32 -14.18
C MET A 235 -0.18 -10.25 -13.40
N SER A 236 0.51 -9.44 -12.61
CA SER A 236 -0.06 -8.35 -11.84
C SER A 236 -0.78 -7.33 -12.72
N TYR A 237 -0.18 -6.93 -13.84
CA TYR A 237 -0.83 -6.08 -14.84
C TYR A 237 -2.08 -6.74 -15.40
N ASN A 238 -1.97 -7.99 -15.87
CA ASN A 238 -3.06 -8.73 -16.51
C ASN A 238 -4.29 -8.87 -15.61
N ASP A 239 -4.07 -9.06 -14.30
CA ASP A 239 -5.16 -9.29 -13.38
C ASP A 239 -5.75 -8.00 -12.80
N GLN A 240 -4.93 -6.94 -12.64
CA GLN A 240 -5.33 -5.79 -11.84
C GLN A 240 -5.62 -4.52 -12.68
N ILE A 241 -5.02 -4.35 -13.86
CA ILE A 241 -5.14 -3.14 -14.68
C ILE A 241 -5.83 -3.42 -16.02
N ARG A 242 -5.38 -4.46 -16.72
CA ARG A 242 -5.83 -4.80 -18.07
C ARG A 242 -7.35 -4.86 -18.23
N PRO A 243 -8.14 -5.42 -17.29
CA PRO A 243 -9.60 -5.45 -17.40
C PRO A 243 -10.22 -4.06 -17.63
N PHE A 244 -9.70 -3.04 -16.95
CA PHE A 244 -10.22 -1.68 -17.07
C PHE A 244 -9.86 -1.02 -18.41
N ILE A 245 -8.69 -1.36 -19.00
CA ILE A 245 -8.32 -0.91 -20.35
C ILE A 245 -9.23 -1.57 -21.40
N GLU A 246 -9.45 -2.88 -21.29
CA GLU A 246 -10.25 -3.66 -22.26
C GLU A 246 -11.74 -3.29 -22.23
N HIS A 247 -12.24 -2.79 -21.10
CA HIS A 247 -13.62 -2.28 -20.97
C HIS A 247 -13.76 -0.77 -21.21
N ASP A 248 -12.69 -0.08 -21.65
CA ASP A 248 -12.67 1.37 -21.88
C ASP A 248 -13.19 2.18 -20.67
N VAL A 249 -12.85 1.76 -19.47
CA VAL A 249 -13.21 2.48 -18.24
C VAL A 249 -12.36 3.72 -18.10
N PRO A 250 -12.91 4.89 -17.72
CA PRO A 250 -12.10 6.04 -17.30
C PRO A 250 -11.50 5.75 -15.91
N PHE A 251 -10.18 5.68 -15.80
CA PHE A 251 -9.54 5.38 -14.51
C PHE A 251 -8.21 6.07 -14.29
N TRP A 252 -7.85 6.18 -13.03
CA TRP A 252 -6.51 6.54 -12.58
C TRP A 252 -5.81 5.33 -11.98
N VAL A 253 -4.48 5.28 -12.09
CA VAL A 253 -3.62 4.35 -11.37
C VAL A 253 -2.71 5.14 -10.45
N SER A 254 -2.88 4.98 -9.15
CA SER A 254 -1.98 5.53 -8.13
C SER A 254 -0.85 4.55 -7.87
N VAL A 255 0.36 4.85 -8.35
CA VAL A 255 1.55 4.03 -8.16
C VAL A 255 2.45 4.67 -7.10
N SER A 256 2.84 3.89 -6.10
CA SER A 256 3.71 4.35 -5.02
C SER A 256 5.05 3.60 -5.00
N PRO A 257 6.19 4.29 -5.05
CA PRO A 257 7.50 3.67 -4.89
C PRO A 257 7.80 3.27 -3.46
N THR A 258 7.00 3.74 -2.50
CA THR A 258 7.29 3.63 -1.06
C THR A 258 7.50 2.19 -0.59
N LYS A 259 6.66 1.26 -1.08
CA LYS A 259 6.74 -0.16 -0.67
C LYS A 259 7.72 -0.95 -1.55
N ALA A 260 7.77 -0.62 -2.85
CA ALA A 260 8.62 -1.31 -3.80
C ALA A 260 10.12 -1.01 -3.59
N PHE A 261 10.47 0.18 -3.09
CA PHE A 261 11.87 0.63 -3.01
C PHE A 261 12.27 1.16 -1.62
N GLY A 262 11.48 0.88 -0.58
CA GLY A 262 11.80 1.29 0.80
C GLY A 262 11.94 2.81 1.00
N THR A 263 11.19 3.63 0.26
CA THR A 263 11.42 5.08 0.17
C THR A 263 10.65 5.91 1.20
N PHE A 264 10.44 5.40 2.41
CA PHE A 264 9.63 6.07 3.43
C PHE A 264 10.18 7.43 3.85
N ALA A 265 11.49 7.53 4.00
CA ALA A 265 12.15 8.76 4.45
C ALA A 265 12.27 9.78 3.33
N LEU A 266 12.51 9.34 2.11
CA LEU A 266 12.73 10.22 0.96
C LEU A 266 11.43 10.72 0.32
N ARG A 267 10.37 9.93 0.39
CA ARG A 267 9.07 10.20 -0.25
C ARG A 267 9.20 10.81 -1.64
N PRO A 268 9.88 10.14 -2.59
CA PRO A 268 9.90 10.62 -3.96
C PRO A 268 8.47 10.66 -4.50
N CYS A 269 8.27 11.11 -5.71
CA CYS A 269 6.94 11.24 -6.26
C CYS A 269 6.09 9.96 -6.10
N GLY A 270 4.86 10.11 -5.58
CA GLY A 270 3.78 9.20 -5.91
C GLY A 270 3.34 9.51 -7.34
N MET A 271 3.12 8.47 -8.14
CA MET A 271 2.83 8.62 -9.56
C MET A 271 1.36 8.39 -9.82
N LEU A 272 0.78 9.17 -10.71
CA LEU A 272 -0.62 9.07 -11.09
C LEU A 272 -0.73 8.96 -12.60
N LEU A 273 -1.08 7.79 -13.08
CA LEU A 273 -1.44 7.56 -14.49
C LEU A 273 -2.93 7.81 -14.67
N ALA A 274 -3.33 8.44 -15.77
CA ALA A 274 -4.73 8.65 -16.12
C ALA A 274 -5.03 8.01 -17.47
N HIS A 275 -5.95 7.06 -17.50
CA HIS A 275 -6.54 6.46 -18.69
C HIS A 275 -7.94 7.03 -18.88
N MET A 276 -8.11 7.88 -19.92
CA MET A 276 -9.39 8.51 -20.24
C MET A 276 -9.76 8.20 -21.67
N PRO A 277 -10.80 7.39 -21.89
CA PRO A 277 -11.29 7.11 -23.24
C PRO A 277 -11.80 8.38 -23.93
N GLY A 278 -11.34 8.59 -25.17
CA GLY A 278 -11.74 9.74 -26.00
C GLY A 278 -10.76 10.92 -25.98
N GLU A 279 -10.52 11.53 -27.15
CA GLU A 279 -9.53 12.60 -27.34
C GLU A 279 -9.82 13.85 -26.50
N SER A 280 -11.08 14.30 -26.48
CA SER A 280 -11.48 15.50 -25.71
C SER A 280 -11.21 15.37 -24.20
N ARG A 281 -11.39 14.21 -23.64
CA ARG A 281 -11.10 13.94 -22.23
C ARG A 281 -9.61 13.97 -21.92
N SER A 282 -8.77 13.51 -22.82
CA SER A 282 -7.32 13.56 -22.67
C SER A 282 -6.80 14.99 -22.56
N GLU A 283 -7.33 15.92 -23.38
CA GLU A 283 -6.97 17.33 -23.33
C GLU A 283 -7.43 18.00 -22.03
N GLU A 284 -8.65 17.72 -21.58
CA GLU A 284 -9.17 18.21 -20.30
C GLU A 284 -8.30 17.74 -19.12
N VAL A 285 -7.93 16.46 -19.13
CA VAL A 285 -7.04 15.87 -18.10
C VAL A 285 -5.67 16.54 -18.09
N ALA A 286 -5.06 16.77 -19.24
CA ALA A 286 -3.76 17.44 -19.35
C ALA A 286 -3.81 18.90 -18.84
N ALA A 287 -4.85 19.65 -19.18
CA ALA A 287 -5.06 21.01 -18.72
C ALA A 287 -5.28 21.07 -17.21
N LEU A 288 -6.10 20.17 -16.66
CA LEU A 288 -6.36 20.07 -15.24
C LEU A 288 -5.12 19.67 -14.45
N ALA A 289 -4.29 18.76 -14.98
CA ALA A 289 -3.06 18.34 -14.36
C ALA A 289 -2.10 19.49 -14.12
N ASN A 290 -1.91 20.33 -15.12
CA ASN A 290 -1.09 21.53 -14.99
C ASN A 290 -1.61 22.44 -13.86
N THR A 291 -2.93 22.62 -13.79
CA THR A 291 -3.58 23.42 -12.75
C THR A 291 -3.34 22.84 -11.36
N VAL A 292 -3.56 21.54 -11.18
CA VAL A 292 -3.34 20.84 -9.89
C VAL A 292 -1.87 20.89 -9.47
N THR A 293 -0.94 20.65 -10.41
CA THR A 293 0.50 20.70 -10.13
C THR A 293 0.91 22.10 -9.67
N ARG A 294 0.47 23.16 -10.37
CA ARG A 294 0.77 24.54 -10.03
C ARG A 294 0.17 24.97 -8.70
N ALA A 295 -1.04 24.51 -8.39
CA ALA A 295 -1.69 24.80 -7.11
C ALA A 295 -0.96 24.17 -5.90
N ARG A 296 -0.21 23.10 -6.11
CA ARG A 296 0.54 22.41 -5.04
C ARG A 296 1.93 22.97 -4.79
N GLY A 297 2.68 23.25 -5.85
CA GLY A 297 4.10 23.56 -5.73
C GLY A 297 4.62 24.52 -6.78
N SER A 298 3.76 25.28 -7.44
CA SER A 298 4.16 26.31 -8.40
C SER A 298 5.04 25.81 -9.57
N SER A 299 4.84 24.59 -10.03
CA SER A 299 5.67 23.93 -11.07
C SER A 299 7.09 23.63 -10.61
N PHE A 300 7.29 23.43 -9.33
CA PHE A 300 8.58 23.12 -8.74
C PHE A 300 8.75 21.62 -8.53
N GLU A 301 9.93 21.11 -8.85
CA GLU A 301 10.29 19.70 -8.67
C GLU A 301 11.39 19.53 -7.64
N HIS A 302 11.14 18.62 -6.73
CA HIS A 302 12.11 18.25 -5.71
C HIS A 302 13.26 17.43 -6.34
N PRO A 303 14.54 17.64 -5.96
CA PRO A 303 15.66 16.86 -6.46
C PRO A 303 15.48 15.34 -6.33
N VAL A 304 14.80 14.88 -5.28
CA VAL A 304 14.48 13.45 -5.10
C VAL A 304 13.48 12.93 -6.13
N THR A 305 12.55 13.77 -6.61
CA THR A 305 11.66 13.42 -7.72
C THR A 305 12.46 13.22 -9.00
N ARG A 306 13.39 14.12 -9.31
CA ARG A 306 14.29 13.99 -10.47
C ARG A 306 15.17 12.76 -10.37
N ALA A 307 15.73 12.49 -9.19
CA ALA A 307 16.51 11.29 -8.93
C ALA A 307 15.71 10.01 -9.21
N PHE A 308 14.45 9.98 -8.78
CA PHE A 308 13.59 8.83 -9.02
C PHE A 308 13.25 8.65 -10.50
N VAL A 309 12.98 9.73 -11.22
CA VAL A 309 12.80 9.68 -12.68
C VAL A 309 14.06 9.18 -13.36
N SER A 310 15.23 9.74 -13.00
CA SER A 310 16.52 9.32 -13.54
C SER A 310 16.79 7.84 -13.29
N ALA A 311 16.55 7.35 -12.07
CA ALA A 311 16.70 5.94 -11.73
C ALA A 311 15.77 5.03 -12.54
N LEU A 312 14.49 5.41 -12.69
CA LEU A 312 13.53 4.63 -13.50
C LEU A 312 13.90 4.59 -14.99
N VAL A 313 14.45 5.69 -15.52
CA VAL A 313 14.78 5.80 -16.94
C VAL A 313 16.08 5.08 -17.28
N HIS A 314 17.09 5.16 -16.39
CA HIS A 314 18.43 4.69 -16.70
C HIS A 314 18.83 3.39 -16.00
N ASP A 315 18.26 3.10 -14.83
CA ASP A 315 18.63 1.97 -13.97
C ASP A 315 17.40 1.16 -13.50
N LEU A 316 16.38 1.04 -14.37
CA LEU A 316 15.15 0.29 -14.05
C LEU A 316 15.43 -1.15 -13.63
N GLU A 317 16.37 -1.84 -14.32
CA GLU A 317 16.75 -3.22 -13.98
C GLU A 317 17.30 -3.33 -12.55
N ALA A 318 18.12 -2.39 -12.12
CA ALA A 318 18.65 -2.36 -10.75
C ALA A 318 17.53 -2.14 -9.73
N LEU A 319 16.60 -1.22 -10.01
CA LEU A 319 15.41 -1.01 -9.16
C LEU A 319 14.51 -2.25 -9.09
N GLU A 320 14.36 -2.97 -10.19
CA GLU A 320 13.58 -4.21 -10.24
C GLU A 320 14.22 -5.33 -9.42
N LEU A 321 15.55 -5.43 -9.42
CA LEU A 321 16.28 -6.38 -8.55
C LEU A 321 16.06 -6.05 -7.07
N GLU A 322 16.15 -4.78 -6.69
CA GLU A 322 15.90 -4.34 -5.31
C GLU A 322 14.44 -4.58 -4.89
N HIS A 323 13.48 -4.37 -5.79
CA HIS A 323 12.08 -4.71 -5.54
C HIS A 323 11.89 -6.23 -5.39
N ALA A 324 12.57 -7.03 -6.21
CA ALA A 324 12.53 -8.48 -6.10
C ALA A 324 13.02 -8.96 -4.72
N ASP A 325 14.03 -8.33 -4.13
CA ASP A 325 14.52 -8.67 -2.79
C ASP A 325 13.47 -8.38 -1.71
N ILE A 326 12.74 -7.27 -1.83
CA ILE A 326 11.59 -6.96 -0.99
C ILE A 326 10.51 -8.03 -1.11
N LEU A 327 10.18 -8.45 -2.33
CA LEU A 327 9.19 -9.49 -2.59
C LEU A 327 9.63 -10.85 -2.02
N ARG A 328 10.92 -11.21 -2.12
CA ARG A 328 11.48 -12.42 -1.47
C ARG A 328 11.33 -12.38 0.04
N ARG A 329 11.60 -11.22 0.66
CA ARG A 329 11.38 -11.06 2.12
C ARG A 329 9.93 -11.31 2.50
N VAL A 330 8.98 -10.76 1.75
CA VAL A 330 7.55 -10.98 1.98
C VAL A 330 7.17 -12.45 1.78
N ALA A 331 7.63 -13.08 0.72
CA ALA A 331 7.38 -14.49 0.44
C ALA A 331 7.92 -15.42 1.53
N SER A 332 9.15 -15.17 1.99
CA SER A 332 9.78 -15.91 3.08
C SER A 332 8.98 -15.80 4.39
N ALA A 333 8.60 -14.59 4.77
CA ALA A 333 7.79 -14.39 5.96
C ALA A 333 6.43 -15.11 5.85
N GLU A 334 5.77 -14.99 4.69
CA GLU A 334 4.49 -15.65 4.43
C GLU A 334 4.59 -17.17 4.49
N HIS A 335 5.64 -17.75 3.94
CA HIS A 335 5.93 -19.18 4.01
C HIS A 335 6.04 -19.65 5.48
N THR A 336 6.84 -18.94 6.28
CA THR A 336 7.01 -19.25 7.70
C THR A 336 5.69 -19.17 8.48
N TRP A 337 4.88 -18.14 8.21
CA TRP A 337 3.56 -18.02 8.83
C TRP A 337 2.64 -19.18 8.43
N LYS A 338 2.60 -19.54 7.13
CA LYS A 338 1.79 -20.64 6.59
C LYS A 338 2.14 -21.96 7.25
N GLU A 339 3.42 -22.29 7.33
CA GLU A 339 3.89 -23.53 7.96
C GLU A 339 3.54 -23.60 9.44
N ARG A 340 3.83 -22.52 10.17
CA ARG A 340 3.69 -22.51 11.64
C ARG A 340 2.25 -22.33 12.12
N SER A 341 1.37 -21.76 11.30
CA SER A 341 -0.05 -21.68 11.61
C SER A 341 -0.86 -22.88 11.13
N ALA A 342 -0.23 -23.84 10.45
CA ALA A 342 -0.91 -25.02 9.92
C ALA A 342 -1.72 -25.75 10.98
N GLY A 343 -2.94 -26.17 10.63
CA GLY A 343 -3.88 -26.83 11.56
C GLY A 343 -4.61 -25.91 12.52
N THR A 344 -4.40 -24.59 12.43
CA THR A 344 -5.15 -23.58 13.23
C THR A 344 -6.09 -22.78 12.35
N THR A 345 -7.05 -22.07 12.96
CA THR A 345 -7.96 -21.17 12.22
C THR A 345 -7.22 -19.98 11.58
N LEU A 346 -6.06 -19.58 12.10
CA LEU A 346 -5.24 -18.52 11.53
C LEU A 346 -4.70 -18.89 10.14
N ALA A 347 -4.51 -20.19 9.85
CA ALA A 347 -4.03 -20.68 8.55
C ALA A 347 -4.93 -20.25 7.37
N GLU A 348 -6.21 -19.97 7.62
CA GLU A 348 -7.15 -19.49 6.59
C GLU A 348 -6.70 -18.17 5.95
N LEU A 349 -5.94 -17.34 6.69
CA LEU A 349 -5.38 -16.08 6.21
C LEU A 349 -4.08 -16.23 5.40
N PHE A 350 -3.56 -17.45 5.25
CA PHE A 350 -2.35 -17.75 4.49
C PHE A 350 -2.61 -18.65 3.26
N THR A 351 -3.85 -18.63 2.78
CA THR A 351 -4.26 -19.25 1.50
C THR A 351 -3.95 -18.31 0.33
N ASP A 352 -4.15 -18.77 -0.90
CA ASP A 352 -3.87 -17.98 -2.12
C ASP A 352 -4.79 -16.76 -2.31
N ARG A 353 -5.82 -16.63 -1.47
CA ARG A 353 -6.69 -15.43 -1.41
C ARG A 353 -6.03 -14.23 -0.74
N TYR A 354 -4.89 -14.43 -0.08
CA TYR A 354 -4.21 -13.41 0.71
C TYR A 354 -2.74 -13.35 0.32
N ALA A 355 -2.20 -12.14 0.22
CA ALA A 355 -0.79 -11.88 -0.07
C ALA A 355 -0.32 -10.57 0.57
N GLY A 356 0.93 -10.20 0.33
CA GLY A 356 1.50 -8.93 0.76
C GLY A 356 1.68 -8.82 2.28
N LEU A 357 1.83 -7.60 2.76
CA LEU A 357 2.33 -7.30 4.10
C LEU A 357 1.37 -7.62 5.23
N PHE A 358 0.05 -7.57 5.00
CA PHE A 358 -0.90 -7.53 6.10
C PHE A 358 -1.80 -8.76 6.16
N ARG A 359 -2.16 -9.10 7.42
CA ARG A 359 -3.31 -9.97 7.72
C ARG A 359 -4.16 -9.27 8.77
N ASN A 360 -5.44 -9.53 8.77
CA ASN A 360 -6.38 -8.87 9.67
C ASN A 360 -7.31 -9.89 10.37
N PRO A 361 -6.73 -10.75 11.23
CA PRO A 361 -7.51 -11.73 11.97
C PRO A 361 -8.52 -11.08 12.90
N ARG A 362 -9.58 -11.84 13.20
CA ARG A 362 -10.53 -11.53 14.26
C ARG A 362 -9.90 -11.82 15.62
N VAL A 363 -10.22 -11.01 16.61
CA VAL A 363 -9.73 -11.16 17.99
C VAL A 363 -10.88 -11.02 18.99
N GLY A 364 -10.79 -11.77 20.09
CA GLY A 364 -11.68 -11.59 21.23
C GLY A 364 -11.19 -10.48 22.18
N ASP A 365 -12.01 -10.16 23.17
CA ASP A 365 -11.75 -9.04 24.10
C ASP A 365 -10.47 -9.19 24.93
N GLU A 366 -10.05 -10.42 25.21
CA GLU A 366 -8.84 -10.71 25.99
C GLU A 366 -7.55 -10.64 25.14
N ALA A 367 -7.67 -10.72 23.81
CA ALA A 367 -6.54 -10.88 22.90
C ALA A 367 -5.56 -9.70 22.99
N GLN A 368 -6.05 -8.49 23.08
CA GLN A 368 -5.20 -7.30 23.12
C GLN A 368 -4.24 -7.32 24.32
N ALA A 369 -4.78 -7.58 25.53
CA ALA A 369 -3.94 -7.67 26.73
C ALA A 369 -2.97 -8.85 26.69
N ALA A 370 -3.40 -10.00 26.16
CA ALA A 370 -2.57 -11.18 26.05
C ALA A 370 -1.42 -11.01 25.04
N ILE A 371 -1.71 -10.43 23.88
CA ILE A 371 -0.71 -10.17 22.82
C ILE A 371 0.28 -9.10 23.29
N TYR A 372 -0.17 -8.01 23.93
CA TYR A 372 0.70 -7.03 24.55
C TYR A 372 1.55 -7.63 25.70
N GLY A 373 0.96 -8.57 26.47
CA GLY A 373 1.68 -9.29 27.52
C GLY A 373 2.82 -10.18 26.99
N ALA A 374 2.77 -10.53 25.72
CA ALA A 374 3.83 -11.23 25.01
C ALA A 374 4.77 -10.27 24.25
N HIS A 375 4.72 -8.97 24.51
CA HIS A 375 5.52 -7.94 23.85
C HIS A 375 5.34 -7.82 22.34
N LEU A 376 4.14 -8.17 21.83
CA LEU A 376 3.80 -8.10 20.41
C LEU A 376 2.80 -6.96 20.17
N TYR A 377 3.09 -6.11 19.19
CA TYR A 377 2.36 -4.84 18.96
C TYR A 377 1.75 -4.74 17.55
N PRO A 378 0.65 -5.47 17.25
CA PRO A 378 -0.15 -5.25 16.05
C PRO A 378 -1.04 -4.02 16.21
N VAL A 379 -1.68 -3.57 15.13
CA VAL A 379 -2.68 -2.50 15.17
C VAL A 379 -4.05 -3.09 15.53
N PHE A 380 -4.55 -2.80 16.71
CA PHE A 380 -5.88 -3.23 17.14
C PHE A 380 -6.97 -2.27 16.64
N THR A 381 -8.07 -2.87 16.16
CA THR A 381 -9.33 -2.21 15.82
C THR A 381 -10.47 -3.02 16.44
N PRO A 382 -11.70 -2.52 16.51
CA PRO A 382 -12.79 -3.26 17.11
C PRO A 382 -12.94 -4.67 16.53
N GLY A 383 -12.78 -5.70 17.37
CA GLY A 383 -12.90 -7.12 17.02
C GLY A 383 -11.82 -7.68 16.09
N ARG A 384 -10.78 -6.91 15.75
CA ARG A 384 -9.72 -7.33 14.85
C ARG A 384 -8.35 -6.78 15.23
N CYS A 385 -7.31 -7.37 14.67
CA CYS A 385 -5.99 -6.73 14.64
C CYS A 385 -5.35 -6.86 13.26
N ARG A 386 -4.72 -5.77 12.80
CA ARG A 386 -3.87 -5.81 11.61
C ARG A 386 -2.44 -6.15 12.03
N LEU A 387 -1.90 -7.21 11.50
CA LEU A 387 -0.51 -7.60 11.70
C LEU A 387 0.27 -7.52 10.38
N ASN A 388 1.49 -7.01 10.46
CA ASN A 388 2.47 -7.05 9.39
C ASN A 388 3.23 -8.37 9.48
N ILE A 389 3.13 -9.20 8.45
CA ILE A 389 3.73 -10.54 8.47
C ILE A 389 5.26 -10.50 8.44
N THR A 390 5.87 -9.44 7.88
CA THR A 390 7.34 -9.28 7.84
C THR A 390 7.94 -8.90 9.19
N GLY A 391 7.10 -8.54 10.19
CA GLY A 391 7.53 -8.34 11.58
C GLY A 391 7.99 -9.62 12.27
N LEU A 392 7.82 -10.78 11.65
CA LEU A 392 8.28 -12.05 12.18
C LEU A 392 9.81 -12.10 12.17
N PRO A 393 10.46 -12.37 13.33
CA PRO A 393 11.92 -12.45 13.41
C PRO A 393 12.47 -13.66 12.66
N ASP A 394 13.74 -13.57 12.24
CA ASP A 394 14.44 -14.67 11.56
C ASP A 394 14.86 -15.78 12.54
N ASP A 395 14.96 -15.48 13.84
CA ASP A 395 15.19 -16.50 14.86
C ASP A 395 14.00 -17.47 14.91
N GLY A 396 14.29 -18.72 14.59
CA GLY A 396 13.27 -19.75 14.41
C GLY A 396 12.48 -20.06 15.68
N ASP A 397 13.07 -19.96 16.85
CA ASP A 397 12.41 -20.25 18.12
C ASP A 397 11.55 -19.08 18.55
N VAL A 398 12.06 -17.85 18.47
CA VAL A 398 11.29 -16.64 18.73
C VAL A 398 10.12 -16.52 17.77
N ALA A 399 10.33 -16.78 16.48
CA ALA A 399 9.25 -16.78 15.50
C ALA A 399 8.15 -17.80 15.83
N ARG A 400 8.53 -18.99 16.33
CA ARG A 400 7.57 -20.02 16.76
C ARG A 400 6.73 -19.53 17.93
N GLU A 401 7.35 -18.91 18.92
CA GLU A 401 6.66 -18.34 20.08
C GLU A 401 5.66 -17.26 19.67
N HIS A 402 6.08 -16.33 18.77
CA HIS A 402 5.18 -15.27 18.29
C HIS A 402 3.97 -15.84 17.55
N VAL A 403 4.18 -16.78 16.61
CA VAL A 403 3.08 -17.42 15.89
C VAL A 403 2.16 -18.17 16.85
N ALA A 404 2.69 -18.84 17.88
CA ALA A 404 1.89 -19.54 18.88
C ALA A 404 0.97 -18.57 19.67
N VAL A 405 1.46 -17.37 20.01
CA VAL A 405 0.64 -16.33 20.64
C VAL A 405 -0.49 -15.90 19.71
N PHE A 406 -0.18 -15.56 18.45
CA PHE A 406 -1.22 -15.14 17.51
C PHE A 406 -2.23 -16.25 17.22
N THR A 407 -1.80 -17.51 17.04
CA THR A 407 -2.72 -18.64 16.79
C THR A 407 -3.63 -18.93 17.97
N ARG A 408 -3.21 -18.62 19.19
CA ARG A 408 -4.03 -18.78 20.40
C ARG A 408 -5.14 -17.73 20.50
N TYR A 409 -4.87 -16.48 20.12
CA TYR A 409 -5.79 -15.35 20.37
C TYR A 409 -6.44 -14.79 19.11
N CYS A 410 -6.00 -15.20 17.91
CA CYS A 410 -6.52 -14.73 16.65
C CYS A 410 -7.27 -15.83 15.88
N ARG A 411 -8.23 -15.43 15.05
CA ARG A 411 -9.02 -16.32 14.16
C ARG A 411 -9.01 -15.77 12.74
N GLY A 412 -9.10 -16.65 11.76
CA GLY A 412 -9.22 -16.29 10.34
C GLY A 412 -10.53 -15.62 9.98
#